data_eca2f1afa6115a060719721bb0804640
#
_entry.id   eca2f1afa6115a060719721bb0804640
#
_cell.length_a   1.000
_cell.length_b   1.000
_cell.length_c   1.000
_cell.angle_alpha   90.00
_cell.angle_beta   90.00
_cell.angle_gamma   90.00
#
_symmetry.space_group_name_H-M   'P 1'
#
loop_
_entity.id
_entity.type
_entity.pdbx_description
1 polymer ?
#
loop_
_entity_poly.entity_id
_entity_poly.type
_entity_poly.pdbx_seq_one_letter_code
_entity_poly.pdbx_strand_id
1 'polypeptide(L)'
;LLDAVGMEPDLTVILFTLDETVYGRELAPLAGGYPALKLGPPWWFFDSFEGIKRFREATTETCGFYNTAGFNDDTRAFCSIPARHDVSRRSDSAYLATLVATGRLRETEAFEVAHDLAYGLAKKAYNLD
;
A
#
# COMPACT_ATOMS: atom_id res chain seq x y z
N LEU A 1 21.64 -0.51 4.05
CA LEU A 1 21.27 -0.61 2.64
C LEU A 1 20.73 0.73 2.12
N LEU A 2 19.66 1.27 2.72
CA LEU A 2 19.00 2.50 2.23
C LEU A 2 19.92 3.73 2.27
N ASP A 3 20.80 3.84 3.24
CA ASP A 3 21.80 4.93 3.28
C ASP A 3 22.73 4.94 2.06
N ALA A 4 22.93 3.78 1.45
CA ALA A 4 23.81 3.65 0.28
C ALA A 4 23.05 3.82 -1.05
N VAL A 5 21.79 3.36 -1.13
CA VAL A 5 21.08 3.29 -2.42
C VAL A 5 19.65 3.87 -2.39
N GLY A 6 19.20 4.34 -1.24
CA GLY A 6 17.80 4.78 -1.07
C GLY A 6 17.42 6.02 -1.89
N MET A 7 18.41 6.78 -2.36
CA MET A 7 18.21 7.98 -3.18
C MET A 7 18.40 7.74 -4.70
N GLU A 8 18.68 6.50 -5.10
CA GLU A 8 18.89 6.16 -6.51
C GLU A 8 17.57 6.23 -7.29
N PRO A 9 17.44 7.08 -8.32
CA PRO A 9 16.18 7.36 -9.00
C PRO A 9 15.66 6.17 -9.81
N ASP A 10 16.55 5.30 -10.29
CA ASP A 10 16.24 4.17 -11.16
C ASP A 10 16.09 2.86 -10.36
N LEU A 11 16.23 2.90 -9.04
CA LEU A 11 16.07 1.74 -8.16
C LEU A 11 14.68 1.73 -7.54
N THR A 12 14.02 0.58 -7.59
CA THR A 12 12.81 0.32 -6.81
C THR A 12 13.03 -0.88 -5.90
N VAL A 13 12.92 -0.66 -4.61
CA VAL A 13 12.97 -1.69 -3.56
C VAL A 13 11.59 -1.79 -2.94
N ILE A 14 10.95 -2.95 -3.03
CA ILE A 14 9.64 -3.17 -2.42
C ILE A 14 9.82 -4.09 -1.21
N LEU A 15 9.47 -3.60 -0.02
CA LEU A 15 9.55 -4.36 1.22
C LEU A 15 8.17 -4.83 1.65
N PHE A 16 8.07 -6.11 1.98
CA PHE A 16 6.86 -6.75 2.48
C PHE A 16 7.02 -7.13 3.95
N THR A 17 5.96 -6.98 4.72
CA THR A 17 5.90 -7.45 6.10
C THR A 17 4.96 -8.63 6.21
N LEU A 18 5.29 -9.57 7.11
CA LEU A 18 4.38 -10.67 7.42
C LEU A 18 3.23 -10.22 8.33
N ASP A 19 3.47 -9.19 9.12
CA ASP A 19 2.57 -8.72 10.15
C ASP A 19 2.60 -7.19 10.23
N GLU A 20 1.45 -6.55 10.11
CA GLU A 20 1.31 -5.09 10.18
C GLU A 20 1.68 -4.53 11.56
N THR A 21 1.64 -5.34 12.62
CA THR A 21 1.90 -4.88 13.98
C THR A 21 3.38 -4.82 14.33
N VAL A 22 4.23 -5.53 13.59
CA VAL A 22 5.67 -5.64 13.92
C VAL A 22 6.50 -4.57 13.24
N TYR A 23 6.46 -4.46 11.93
CA TYR A 23 7.37 -3.59 11.18
C TYR A 23 6.66 -2.49 10.38
N GLY A 24 5.34 -2.45 10.34
CA GLY A 24 4.60 -1.48 9.53
C GLY A 24 4.95 -0.03 9.89
N ARG A 25 5.07 0.28 11.17
CA ARG A 25 5.37 1.63 11.67
C ARG A 25 6.83 2.03 11.52
N GLU A 26 7.76 1.08 11.53
CA GLU A 26 9.18 1.32 11.30
C GLU A 26 9.49 1.51 9.82
N LEU A 27 8.86 0.73 8.96
CA LEU A 27 9.10 0.81 7.51
C LEU A 27 8.39 1.98 6.84
N ALA A 28 7.26 2.42 7.36
CA ALA A 28 6.51 3.53 6.77
C ALA A 28 7.29 4.85 6.72
N PRO A 29 7.97 5.31 7.78
CA PRO A 29 8.83 6.50 7.71
C PRO A 29 10.00 6.33 6.74
N LEU A 30 10.57 5.13 6.62
CA LEU A 30 11.63 4.86 5.66
C LEU A 30 11.12 4.96 4.22
N ALA A 31 9.95 4.39 3.92
CA ALA A 31 9.33 4.53 2.60
C ALA A 31 8.92 5.97 2.29
N GLY A 32 8.56 6.75 3.30
CA GLY A 32 8.30 8.19 3.17
C GLY A 32 9.56 9.03 2.94
N GLY A 33 10.73 8.57 3.42
CA GLY A 33 12.00 9.30 3.36
C GLY A 33 12.93 8.91 2.21
N TYR A 34 12.84 7.67 1.71
CA TYR A 34 13.72 7.15 0.66
C TYR A 34 12.95 6.91 -0.65
N PRO A 35 13.22 7.68 -1.72
CA PRO A 35 12.49 7.54 -3.00
C PRO A 35 12.53 6.14 -3.62
N ALA A 36 13.65 5.43 -3.46
CA ALA A 36 13.81 4.07 -3.97
C ALA A 36 12.93 3.04 -3.24
N LEU A 37 12.44 3.34 -2.02
CA LEU A 37 11.70 2.39 -1.23
C LEU A 37 10.19 2.52 -1.43
N LYS A 38 9.54 1.38 -1.66
CA LYS A 38 8.09 1.24 -1.66
C LYS A 38 7.67 0.22 -0.60
N LEU A 39 6.63 0.56 0.13
CA LEU A 39 6.02 -0.38 1.07
C LEU A 39 5.05 -1.27 0.31
N GLY A 40 5.34 -2.55 0.28
CA GLY A 40 4.46 -3.56 -0.32
C GLY A 40 3.19 -3.75 0.51
N PRO A 41 2.15 -4.34 -0.09
CA PRO A 41 0.97 -4.68 0.68
C PRO A 41 1.32 -5.69 1.77
N PRO A 42 0.51 -5.72 2.82
CA PRO A 42 0.67 -6.72 3.86
C PRO A 42 0.60 -8.12 3.26
N TRP A 43 1.37 -9.05 3.82
CA TRP A 43 1.34 -10.44 3.40
C TRP A 43 -0.02 -11.08 3.70
N TRP A 44 -0.30 -12.25 3.17
CA TRP A 44 -1.60 -12.94 3.30
C TRP A 44 -2.10 -13.18 4.74
N PHE A 45 -1.25 -13.09 5.75
CA PHE A 45 -1.64 -13.23 7.16
C PHE A 45 -2.64 -12.17 7.63
N PHE A 46 -2.63 -10.99 7.06
CA PHE A 46 -3.59 -9.94 7.38
C PHE A 46 -4.37 -9.46 6.15
N ASP A 47 -4.50 -10.34 5.20
CA ASP A 47 -5.34 -10.18 4.03
C ASP A 47 -6.81 -10.33 4.42
N SER A 48 -7.25 -9.43 5.24
CA SER A 48 -8.58 -9.31 5.79
C SER A 48 -8.98 -7.84 5.85
N PHE A 49 -10.26 -7.59 5.92
CA PHE A 49 -10.79 -6.22 5.99
C PHE A 49 -10.14 -5.42 7.12
N GLU A 50 -10.11 -5.98 8.31
CA GLU A 50 -9.54 -5.33 9.50
C GLU A 50 -8.00 -5.26 9.46
N GLY A 51 -7.34 -6.26 8.89
CA GLY A 51 -5.89 -6.27 8.74
C GLY A 51 -5.42 -5.17 7.77
N ILE A 52 -6.05 -5.07 6.60
CA ILE A 52 -5.75 -4.02 5.63
C ILE A 52 -6.03 -2.63 6.21
N LYS A 53 -7.13 -2.47 6.92
CA LYS A 53 -7.47 -1.21 7.60
C LYS A 53 -6.38 -0.80 8.60
N ARG A 54 -5.98 -1.70 9.52
CA ARG A 54 -4.91 -1.41 10.49
C ARG A 54 -3.59 -1.05 9.81
N PHE A 55 -3.25 -1.74 8.72
CA PHE A 55 -2.07 -1.40 7.94
C PHE A 55 -2.16 0.04 7.39
N ARG A 56 -3.29 0.43 6.78
CA ARG A 56 -3.48 1.80 6.30
C ARG A 56 -3.39 2.83 7.43
N GLU A 57 -4.03 2.58 8.55
CA GLU A 57 -3.97 3.45 9.74
C GLU A 57 -2.55 3.62 10.27
N ALA A 58 -1.76 2.54 10.28
CA ALA A 58 -0.40 2.56 10.77
C ALA A 58 0.62 3.24 9.84
N THR A 59 0.35 3.26 8.52
CA THR A 59 1.37 3.62 7.53
C THR A 59 1.08 4.92 6.78
N THR A 60 -0.18 5.26 6.54
CA THR A 60 -0.54 6.36 5.63
C THR A 60 0.01 7.72 6.05
N GLU A 61 0.04 8.03 7.34
CA GLU A 61 0.50 9.36 7.81
C GLU A 61 1.99 9.60 7.59
N THR A 62 2.79 8.55 7.56
CA THR A 62 4.26 8.65 7.42
C THR A 62 4.77 8.22 6.05
N CYS A 63 4.09 7.28 5.41
CA CYS A 63 4.42 6.77 4.09
C CYS A 63 3.66 7.48 2.97
N GLY A 64 2.42 7.88 3.23
CA GLY A 64 1.48 8.28 2.18
C GLY A 64 1.01 7.09 1.35
N PHE A 65 0.13 7.33 0.38
CA PHE A 65 -0.34 6.28 -0.53
C PHE A 65 0.67 5.96 -1.63
N TYR A 66 1.33 6.98 -2.17
CA TYR A 66 2.17 6.88 -3.37
C TYR A 66 3.57 6.29 -3.13
N ASN A 67 3.96 6.09 -1.88
CA ASN A 67 5.14 5.31 -1.50
C ASN A 67 4.81 3.86 -1.16
N THR A 68 3.64 3.38 -1.56
CA THR A 68 3.25 1.97 -1.51
C THR A 68 3.22 1.36 -2.91
N ALA A 69 3.25 0.03 -2.99
CA ALA A 69 3.22 -0.70 -4.26
C ALA A 69 1.80 -1.12 -4.71
N GLY A 70 0.75 -0.56 -4.10
CA GLY A 70 -0.61 -1.03 -4.35
C GLY A 70 -0.88 -2.39 -3.71
N PHE A 71 -1.81 -3.15 -4.26
CA PHE A 71 -2.15 -4.49 -3.79
C PHE A 71 -1.69 -5.56 -4.79
N ASN A 72 -1.07 -6.61 -4.25
CA ASN A 72 -0.85 -7.88 -4.93
C ASN A 72 -1.25 -9.01 -3.97
N ASP A 73 -1.81 -10.10 -4.48
CA ASP A 73 -2.37 -11.09 -3.57
C ASP A 73 -1.43 -12.26 -3.24
N ASP A 74 -0.32 -12.41 -3.97
CA ASP A 74 0.70 -13.44 -3.73
C ASP A 74 0.11 -14.83 -3.48
N THR A 75 -0.84 -15.26 -4.31
CA THR A 75 -1.58 -16.49 -4.10
C THR A 75 -1.08 -17.65 -4.96
N ARG A 76 -1.26 -18.87 -4.46
CA ARG A 76 -1.16 -20.11 -5.25
C ARG A 76 -2.51 -20.56 -5.82
N ALA A 77 -3.61 -19.98 -5.35
CA ALA A 77 -4.97 -20.35 -5.74
C ALA A 77 -5.56 -19.31 -6.67
N PHE A 78 -5.38 -19.46 -7.99
CA PHE A 78 -5.84 -18.49 -8.98
C PHE A 78 -7.31 -18.08 -8.82
N CYS A 79 -8.18 -18.99 -8.38
CA CYS A 79 -9.59 -18.68 -8.17
C CYS A 79 -9.83 -17.72 -7.01
N SER A 80 -8.88 -17.52 -6.08
CA SER A 80 -9.01 -16.58 -4.97
C SER A 80 -8.60 -15.15 -5.35
N ILE A 81 -7.86 -14.95 -6.45
CA ILE A 81 -7.35 -13.64 -6.87
C ILE A 81 -8.47 -12.59 -6.96
N PRO A 82 -9.58 -12.82 -7.68
CA PRO A 82 -10.64 -11.81 -7.78
C PRO A 82 -11.25 -11.46 -6.42
N ALA A 83 -11.46 -12.44 -5.55
CA ALA A 83 -12.06 -12.25 -4.23
C ALA A 83 -11.14 -11.42 -3.32
N ARG A 84 -9.84 -11.70 -3.31
CA ARG A 84 -8.86 -10.97 -2.49
C ARG A 84 -8.69 -9.53 -2.98
N HIS A 85 -8.61 -9.31 -4.29
CA HIS A 85 -8.62 -7.97 -4.86
C HIS A 85 -9.90 -7.20 -4.55
N ASP A 86 -11.06 -7.87 -4.53
CA ASP A 86 -12.32 -7.24 -4.14
C ASP A 86 -12.31 -6.81 -2.66
N VAL A 87 -11.82 -7.66 -1.76
CA VAL A 87 -11.66 -7.32 -0.34
C VAL A 87 -10.72 -6.13 -0.16
N SER A 88 -9.59 -6.12 -0.87
CA SER A 88 -8.63 -5.01 -0.81
C SER A 88 -9.27 -3.70 -1.28
N ARG A 89 -9.92 -3.69 -2.44
CA ARG A 89 -10.59 -2.48 -2.96
C ARG A 89 -11.65 -1.95 -2.01
N ARG A 90 -12.45 -2.82 -1.41
CA ARG A 90 -13.48 -2.41 -0.43
C ARG A 90 -12.86 -1.84 0.84
N SER A 91 -11.80 -2.46 1.34
CA SER A 91 -11.10 -1.99 2.53
C SER A 91 -10.45 -0.62 2.29
N ASP A 92 -9.74 -0.47 1.18
CA ASP A 92 -9.13 0.80 0.80
C ASP A 92 -10.18 1.90 0.60
N SER A 93 -11.28 1.60 -0.09
CA SER A 93 -12.37 2.54 -0.30
C SER A 93 -13.02 2.97 1.03
N ALA A 94 -13.23 2.04 1.96
CA ALA A 94 -13.77 2.35 3.29
C ALA A 94 -12.83 3.24 4.09
N TYR A 95 -11.52 2.98 4.02
CA TYR A 95 -10.51 3.82 4.66
C TYR A 95 -10.50 5.24 4.06
N LEU A 96 -10.47 5.37 2.74
CA LEU A 96 -10.54 6.66 2.04
C LEU A 96 -11.81 7.43 2.37
N ALA A 97 -12.95 6.76 2.41
CA ALA A 97 -14.22 7.39 2.82
C ALA A 97 -14.16 7.95 4.26
N THR A 98 -13.46 7.26 5.16
CA THR A 98 -13.23 7.78 6.52
C THR A 98 -12.37 9.06 6.50
N LEU A 99 -11.34 9.13 5.66
CA LEU A 99 -10.52 10.34 5.51
C LEU A 99 -11.33 11.50 4.93
N VAL A 100 -12.20 11.25 3.96
CA VAL A 100 -13.10 12.26 3.40
C VAL A 100 -14.09 12.75 4.46
N ALA A 101 -14.75 11.83 5.16
CA ALA A 101 -15.74 12.17 6.19
C ALA A 101 -15.15 12.99 7.36
N THR A 102 -13.85 12.80 7.64
CA THR A 102 -13.12 13.55 8.67
C THR A 102 -12.41 14.81 8.14
N GLY A 103 -12.59 15.15 6.87
CA GLY A 103 -11.99 16.35 6.25
C GLY A 103 -10.47 16.26 6.02
N ARG A 104 -9.92 15.05 6.04
CA ARG A 104 -8.46 14.79 5.85
C ARG A 104 -8.08 14.57 4.39
N LEU A 105 -9.07 14.31 3.52
CA LEU A 105 -8.89 14.10 2.09
C LEU A 105 -10.11 14.64 1.36
N ARG A 106 -9.93 15.24 0.19
CA ARG A 106 -11.05 15.65 -0.67
C ARG A 106 -11.63 14.43 -1.40
N GLU A 107 -12.92 14.45 -1.67
CA GLU A 107 -13.59 13.35 -2.35
C GLU A 107 -12.98 13.04 -3.73
N THR A 108 -12.67 14.07 -4.50
CA THR A 108 -12.02 13.91 -5.82
C THR A 108 -10.66 13.22 -5.71
N GLU A 109 -9.85 13.58 -4.72
CA GLU A 109 -8.56 12.93 -4.46
C GLU A 109 -8.75 11.49 -3.99
N ALA A 110 -9.79 11.20 -3.22
CA ALA A 110 -10.09 9.84 -2.79
C ALA A 110 -10.38 8.90 -3.96
N PHE A 111 -11.08 9.35 -5.01
CA PHE A 111 -11.31 8.57 -6.22
C PHE A 111 -10.01 8.31 -7.01
N GLU A 112 -9.16 9.32 -7.13
CA GLU A 112 -7.84 9.17 -7.77
C GLU A 112 -6.97 8.16 -7.03
N VAL A 113 -6.87 8.31 -5.71
CA VAL A 113 -6.11 7.39 -4.85
C VAL A 113 -6.68 5.97 -4.91
N ALA A 114 -8.01 5.81 -4.90
CA ALA A 114 -8.65 4.49 -4.99
C ALA A 114 -8.28 3.77 -6.30
N HIS A 115 -8.29 4.49 -7.43
CA HIS A 115 -7.84 3.96 -8.72
C HIS A 115 -6.37 3.55 -8.68
N ASP A 116 -5.52 4.42 -8.14
CA ASP A 116 -4.08 4.18 -8.09
C ASP A 116 -3.72 3.01 -7.15
N LEU A 117 -4.36 2.89 -6.01
CA LEU A 117 -4.19 1.75 -5.10
C LEU A 117 -4.58 0.42 -5.76
N ALA A 118 -5.63 0.43 -6.57
CA ALA A 118 -6.13 -0.77 -7.24
C ALA A 118 -5.31 -1.15 -8.48
N TYR A 119 -4.67 -0.21 -9.15
CA TYR A 119 -4.05 -0.42 -10.46
C TYR A 119 -2.75 0.37 -10.67
N GLY A 120 -2.79 1.71 -10.60
CA GLY A 120 -1.70 2.57 -11.03
C GLY A 120 -0.40 2.36 -10.27
N LEU A 121 -0.48 2.18 -8.95
CA LEU A 121 0.71 2.00 -8.11
C LEU A 121 1.41 0.66 -8.37
N ALA A 122 0.65 -0.43 -8.53
CA ALA A 122 1.22 -1.73 -8.86
C ALA A 122 1.89 -1.69 -10.24
N LYS A 123 1.21 -1.12 -11.25
CA LYS A 123 1.78 -0.94 -12.58
C LYS A 123 3.12 -0.20 -12.54
N LYS A 124 3.18 0.91 -11.81
CA LYS A 124 4.39 1.73 -11.67
C LYS A 124 5.48 1.04 -10.87
N ALA A 125 5.14 0.45 -9.72
CA ALA A 125 6.12 -0.15 -8.82
C ALA A 125 6.81 -1.39 -9.41
N TYR A 126 6.09 -2.16 -10.21
CA TYR A 126 6.60 -3.36 -10.88
C TYR A 126 7.03 -3.12 -12.34
N ASN A 127 7.01 -1.87 -12.79
CA ASN A 127 7.39 -1.48 -14.16
C ASN A 127 6.65 -2.29 -15.23
N LEU A 128 5.34 -2.41 -15.08
CA LEU A 128 4.47 -3.13 -16.00
C LEU A 128 3.98 -2.19 -17.11
N ASP A 129 4.06 -2.63 -18.36
CA ASP A 129 3.58 -1.90 -19.55
C ASP A 129 2.04 -1.92 -19.69
#